data_98679ee585babbffce4f59c6ab02d982
#
_entry.id   98679ee585babbffce4f59c6ab02d982
#
_cell.length_a   1.000
_cell.length_b   1.000
_cell.length_c   1.000
_cell.angle_alpha   90.00
_cell.angle_beta   90.00
_cell.angle_gamma   90.00
#
_symmetry.space_group_name_H-M   'P 1'
#
loop_
_entity.id
_entity.type
_entity.pdbx_description
1 polymer ?
#
loop_
_entity_poly.entity_id
_entity_poly.type
_entity_poly.pdbx_seq_one_letter_code
_entity_poly.pdbx_strand_id
1 'polypeptide(L)'
;MKIYVYLDESGSIHKNSKTKYFAVGGYFSLEQDKMKIKAKYKKENLKLKRLKKIGLDTEIKSYDMEEIEKIRIFNKIQDIDTFQGCVKVFDKQAMKKEIVDSNIFFNYAVKVI
;
A
#
# COMPACT_ATOMS: atom_id res chain seq x y z
N MET A 1 11.19 15.06 16.69
CA MET A 1 11.21 14.43 15.36
C MET A 1 9.90 13.70 15.15
N LYS A 2 9.25 13.94 14.03
CA LYS A 2 8.00 13.25 13.70
C LYS A 2 8.24 12.15 12.69
N ILE A 3 7.59 11.01 12.90
CA ILE A 3 7.58 9.89 11.97
C ILE A 3 6.15 9.74 11.47
N TYR A 4 6.00 9.67 10.16
CA TYR A 4 4.71 9.43 9.51
C TYR A 4 4.61 7.97 9.10
N VAL A 5 3.49 7.37 9.43
CA VAL A 5 3.19 5.98 9.08
C VAL A 5 1.91 5.99 8.24
N TYR A 6 2.00 5.42 7.04
CA TYR A 6 0.87 5.30 6.13
C TYR A 6 0.57 3.81 5.93
N LEU A 7 -0.62 3.40 6.30
CA LEU A 7 -1.06 2.02 6.17
C LEU A 7 -2.39 1.96 5.44
N ASP A 8 -2.57 0.92 4.66
CA ASP A 8 -3.82 0.65 3.97
C ASP A 8 -4.05 -0.86 3.92
N GLU A 9 -5.29 -1.23 3.73
CA GLU A 9 -5.71 -2.63 3.67
C GLU A 9 -5.99 -3.06 2.22
N SER A 10 -5.81 -4.35 1.96
CA SER A 10 -6.16 -4.98 0.71
C SER A 10 -6.88 -6.28 0.97
N GLY A 11 -7.96 -6.52 0.23
CA GLY A 11 -8.83 -7.67 0.44
C GLY A 11 -9.95 -7.37 1.42
N SER A 12 -10.81 -8.35 1.67
CA SER A 12 -11.91 -8.23 2.61
C SER A 12 -11.67 -9.13 3.82
N ILE A 13 -11.98 -8.61 5.01
CA ILE A 13 -11.86 -9.34 6.26
C ILE A 13 -13.01 -10.33 6.44
N HIS A 14 -14.16 -10.12 5.79
CA HIS A 14 -15.33 -10.97 5.96
C HIS A 14 -15.07 -12.40 5.48
N LYS A 15 -15.49 -13.38 6.29
CA LYS A 15 -15.34 -14.81 5.98
C LYS A 15 -16.03 -15.23 4.68
N ASN A 16 -17.12 -14.57 4.32
CA ASN A 16 -17.89 -14.85 3.11
C ASN A 16 -17.31 -14.17 1.86
N SER A 17 -16.25 -13.42 2.01
CA SER A 17 -15.57 -12.77 0.89
C SER A 17 -14.85 -13.80 0.03
N LYS A 18 -14.81 -13.55 -1.28
CA LYS A 18 -14.11 -14.40 -2.25
C LYS A 18 -12.58 -14.35 -2.11
N THR A 19 -12.04 -13.36 -1.40
CA THR A 19 -10.60 -13.24 -1.24
C THR A 19 -10.09 -14.16 -0.15
N LYS A 20 -9.03 -14.93 -0.47
CA LYS A 20 -8.39 -15.83 0.48
C LYS A 20 -7.52 -15.08 1.50
N TYR A 21 -6.89 -14.00 1.06
CA TYR A 21 -5.93 -13.26 1.86
C TYR A 21 -6.44 -11.86 2.18
N PHE A 22 -6.02 -11.39 3.35
CA PHE A 22 -6.15 -10.01 3.76
C PHE A 22 -4.75 -9.47 4.06
N ALA A 23 -4.44 -8.29 3.56
CA ALA A 23 -3.12 -7.70 3.75
C ALA A 23 -3.24 -6.28 4.31
N VAL A 24 -2.29 -5.92 5.14
CA VAL A 24 -2.08 -4.53 5.57
C VAL A 24 -0.66 -4.16 5.19
N GLY A 25 -0.50 -3.08 4.47
CA GLY A 25 0.80 -2.63 4.01
C GLY A 25 0.91 -1.13 3.97
N GLY A 26 2.13 -0.65 3.86
CA GLY A 26 2.39 0.77 3.79
C GLY A 26 3.85 1.10 3.96
N TYR A 27 4.11 2.29 4.47
CA TYR A 27 5.49 2.74 4.64
C TYR A 27 5.63 3.73 5.80
N PHE A 28 6.87 3.87 6.27
CA PHE A 28 7.28 4.86 7.25
C PHE A 28 8.09 5.94 6.56
N SER A 29 7.97 7.16 7.05
CA SER A 29 8.74 8.29 6.54
C SER A 29 9.02 9.28 7.66
N LEU A 30 10.21 9.87 7.66
CA LEU A 30 10.48 11.03 8.48
C LEU A 30 9.77 12.26 7.91
N GLU A 31 9.43 13.20 8.75
CA GLU A 31 8.76 14.44 8.34
C GLU A 31 9.49 15.16 7.21
N GLN A 32 10.81 15.21 7.30
CA GLN A 32 11.65 15.89 6.29
C GLN A 32 11.58 15.23 4.91
N ASP A 33 11.27 13.94 4.83
CA ASP A 33 11.24 13.21 3.56
C ASP A 33 9.83 12.95 3.03
N LYS A 34 8.80 13.29 3.80
CA LYS A 34 7.41 13.11 3.42
C LYS A 34 7.09 13.75 2.06
N MET A 35 7.51 14.97 1.86
CA MET A 35 7.25 15.70 0.62
C MET A 35 8.07 15.16 -0.56
N LYS A 36 9.28 14.67 -0.29
CA LYS A 36 10.11 14.04 -1.31
C LYS A 36 9.47 12.77 -1.85
N ILE A 37 8.95 11.93 -0.96
CA ILE A 37 8.27 10.68 -1.35
C ILE A 37 7.04 11.00 -2.19
N LYS A 38 6.22 11.92 -1.74
CA LYS A 38 5.02 12.35 -2.45
C LYS A 38 5.34 12.91 -3.84
N ALA A 39 6.37 13.74 -3.94
CA ALA A 39 6.79 14.35 -5.20
C ALA A 39 7.32 13.31 -6.19
N LYS A 40 8.13 12.35 -5.72
CA LYS A 40 8.64 11.27 -6.57
C LYS A 40 7.51 10.39 -7.09
N TYR A 41 6.60 9.99 -6.22
CA TYR A 41 5.45 9.19 -6.64
C TYR A 41 4.61 9.92 -7.68
N LYS A 42 4.29 11.18 -7.43
CA LYS A 42 3.51 12.00 -8.36
C LYS A 42 4.18 12.10 -9.72
N LYS A 43 5.49 12.32 -9.74
CA LYS A 43 6.27 12.44 -10.98
C LYS A 43 6.22 11.14 -11.80
N GLU A 44 6.46 10.00 -11.17
CA GLU A 44 6.43 8.69 -11.83
C GLU A 44 5.01 8.33 -12.29
N ASN A 45 4.00 8.66 -11.50
CA ASN A 45 2.61 8.43 -11.84
C ASN A 45 2.18 9.24 -13.07
N LEU A 46 2.61 10.50 -13.17
CA LEU A 46 2.33 11.34 -14.33
C LEU A 46 3.00 10.80 -15.60
N LYS A 47 4.24 10.31 -15.49
CA LYS A 47 4.93 9.66 -16.61
C LYS A 47 4.15 8.46 -17.13
N LEU A 48 3.66 7.63 -16.21
CA LEU A 48 2.89 6.45 -16.55
C LEU A 48 1.57 6.80 -17.23
N LYS A 49 0.88 7.81 -16.73
CA LYS A 49 -0.38 8.30 -17.33
C LYS A 49 -0.17 8.76 -18.76
N ARG A 50 0.92 9.48 -19.01
CA ARG A 50 1.25 9.95 -20.37
C ARG A 50 1.55 8.79 -21.32
N LEU A 51 2.32 7.81 -20.85
CA LEU A 51 2.65 6.62 -21.66
C LEU A 51 1.40 5.79 -21.99
N LYS A 52 0.48 5.64 -21.05
CA LYS A 52 -0.75 4.88 -21.24
C LYS A 52 -1.89 5.69 -21.85
N LYS A 53 -1.67 6.97 -22.11
CA LYS A 53 -2.69 7.90 -22.64
C LYS A 53 -3.93 7.96 -21.74
N ILE A 54 -3.71 7.95 -20.42
CA ILE A 54 -4.76 8.09 -19.41
C ILE A 54 -4.88 9.55 -19.03
N GLY A 55 -6.11 10.03 -18.79
CA GLY A 55 -6.34 11.40 -18.34
C GLY A 55 -5.61 11.71 -17.04
N LEU A 56 -5.04 12.91 -16.94
CA LEU A 56 -4.21 13.30 -15.77
C LEU A 56 -5.02 13.33 -14.47
N ASP A 57 -6.33 13.50 -14.56
CA ASP A 57 -7.23 13.50 -13.41
C ASP A 57 -7.72 12.11 -13.02
N THR A 58 -7.40 11.08 -13.83
CA THR A 58 -7.83 9.72 -13.59
C THR A 58 -6.83 9.01 -12.69
N GLU A 59 -7.31 8.40 -11.61
CA GLU A 59 -6.46 7.59 -10.73
C GLU A 59 -6.07 6.28 -11.42
N ILE A 60 -4.79 5.92 -11.31
CA ILE A 60 -4.33 4.60 -11.75
C ILE A 60 -4.28 3.69 -10.52
N LYS A 61 -5.10 2.65 -10.53
CA LYS A 61 -5.07 1.62 -9.49
C LYS A 61 -3.90 0.66 -9.72
N SER A 62 -3.42 0.08 -8.63
CA SER A 62 -2.31 -0.88 -8.69
C SER A 62 -2.60 -2.06 -9.62
N TYR A 63 -3.84 -2.55 -9.66
CA TYR A 63 -4.21 -3.67 -10.54
C TYR A 63 -4.24 -3.29 -12.03
N ASP A 64 -4.24 -1.98 -12.36
CA ASP A 64 -4.14 -1.49 -13.73
C ASP A 64 -2.71 -1.34 -14.22
N MET A 65 -1.74 -1.54 -13.32
CA MET A 65 -0.31 -1.44 -13.62
C MET A 65 0.28 -2.81 -13.91
N GLU A 66 1.19 -2.87 -14.88
CA GLU A 66 2.03 -4.03 -15.08
C GLU A 66 3.07 -4.13 -13.96
N GLU A 67 3.55 -5.34 -13.70
CA GLU A 67 4.51 -5.57 -12.62
C GLU A 67 5.79 -4.73 -12.79
N ILE A 68 6.29 -4.64 -14.03
CA ILE A 68 7.49 -3.84 -14.32
C ILE A 68 7.28 -2.35 -13.99
N GLU A 69 6.07 -1.84 -14.19
CA GLU A 69 5.72 -0.47 -13.88
C GLU A 69 5.73 -0.21 -12.37
N LYS A 70 5.20 -1.15 -11.59
CA LYS A 70 5.22 -1.09 -10.11
C LYS A 70 6.65 -1.11 -9.59
N ILE A 71 7.48 -2.00 -10.11
CA ILE A 71 8.89 -2.12 -9.73
C ILE A 71 9.65 -0.82 -10.01
N ARG A 72 9.41 -0.21 -11.16
CA ARG A 72 10.05 1.05 -11.53
C ARG A 72 9.71 2.18 -10.56
N ILE A 73 8.44 2.33 -10.21
CA ILE A 73 7.99 3.34 -9.24
C ILE A 73 8.63 3.08 -7.88
N PHE A 74 8.61 1.81 -7.43
CA PHE A 74 9.17 1.42 -6.15
C PHE A 74 10.66 1.72 -6.04
N ASN A 75 11.41 1.40 -7.10
CA ASN A 75 12.86 1.64 -7.13
C ASN A 75 13.18 3.13 -7.02
N LYS A 76 12.38 3.99 -7.64
CA LYS A 76 12.57 5.43 -7.53
C LYS A 76 12.31 5.96 -6.13
N ILE A 77 11.32 5.42 -5.43
CA ILE A 77 11.00 5.82 -4.07
C ILE A 77 12.03 5.29 -3.08
N GLN A 78 12.54 4.08 -3.30
CA GLN A 78 13.56 3.47 -2.43
C GLN A 78 14.88 4.23 -2.39
N ASP A 79 15.15 5.10 -3.36
CA ASP A 79 16.32 5.96 -3.33
C ASP A 79 16.28 6.98 -2.18
N ILE A 80 15.14 7.16 -1.54
CA ILE A 80 15.01 8.01 -0.35
C ILE A 80 15.42 7.18 0.87
N ASP A 81 16.50 7.55 1.52
CA ASP A 81 17.15 6.77 2.59
C ASP A 81 16.21 6.39 3.75
N THR A 82 15.28 7.26 4.10
CA THR A 82 14.39 7.04 5.24
C THR A 82 13.09 6.33 4.87
N PHE A 83 12.86 6.06 3.59
CA PHE A 83 11.69 5.29 3.17
C PHE A 83 11.83 3.83 3.60
N GLN A 84 10.83 3.32 4.27
CA GLN A 84 10.79 1.90 4.65
C GLN A 84 9.38 1.37 4.47
N GLY A 85 9.25 0.39 3.58
CA GLY A 85 8.00 -0.31 3.35
C GLY A 85 7.77 -1.44 4.33
N CYS A 86 6.52 -1.78 4.55
CA CYS A 86 6.11 -2.93 5.36
C CYS A 86 4.83 -3.54 4.81
N VAL A 87 4.69 -4.86 5.00
CA VAL A 87 3.47 -5.56 4.65
C VAL A 87 3.29 -6.77 5.55
N LYS A 88 2.03 -7.03 5.92
CA LYS A 88 1.63 -8.24 6.63
C LYS A 88 0.44 -8.85 5.91
N VAL A 89 0.56 -10.14 5.57
CA VAL A 89 -0.49 -10.89 4.87
C VAL A 89 -1.09 -11.92 5.82
N PHE A 90 -2.41 -11.98 5.85
CA PHE A 90 -3.15 -12.94 6.67
C PHE A 90 -3.92 -13.90 5.76
N ASP A 91 -3.76 -15.21 6.02
CA ASP A 91 -4.58 -16.24 5.39
C ASP A 91 -5.86 -16.41 6.21
N LYS A 92 -6.99 -16.04 5.64
CA LYS A 92 -8.27 -16.07 6.35
C LYS A 92 -8.70 -17.48 6.73
N GLN A 93 -8.30 -18.51 5.97
CA GLN A 93 -8.63 -19.89 6.28
C GLN A 93 -7.82 -20.45 7.45
N ALA A 94 -6.61 -19.93 7.65
CA ALA A 94 -5.75 -20.36 8.75
C ALA A 94 -6.08 -19.66 10.08
N MET A 95 -7.01 -18.73 10.10
CA MET A 95 -7.36 -17.97 11.29
C MET A 95 -8.27 -18.81 12.20
N LYS A 96 -7.87 -18.90 13.48
CA LYS A 96 -8.54 -19.73 14.48
C LYS A 96 -9.84 -19.14 15.02
N LYS A 97 -10.03 -17.82 14.87
CA LYS A 97 -11.20 -17.09 15.35
C LYS A 97 -11.99 -16.52 14.20
N GLU A 98 -13.32 -16.58 14.31
CA GLU A 98 -14.19 -15.91 13.39
C GLU A 98 -14.05 -14.39 13.53
N ILE A 99 -13.97 -13.69 12.40
CA ILE A 99 -13.91 -12.24 12.40
C ILE A 99 -15.32 -11.70 12.42
N VAL A 100 -15.71 -11.16 13.58
CA VAL A 100 -17.04 -10.58 13.79
C VAL A 100 -17.03 -9.08 13.50
N ASP A 101 -15.94 -8.40 13.86
CA ASP A 101 -15.79 -6.96 13.69
C ASP A 101 -14.51 -6.64 12.89
N SER A 102 -14.69 -6.02 11.72
CA SER A 102 -13.59 -5.70 10.84
C SER A 102 -12.62 -4.66 11.43
N ASN A 103 -13.13 -3.73 12.24
CA ASN A 103 -12.29 -2.72 12.87
C ASN A 103 -11.36 -3.31 13.93
N ILE A 104 -11.87 -4.27 14.72
CA ILE A 104 -11.07 -4.98 15.72
C ILE A 104 -9.96 -5.76 15.03
N PHE A 105 -10.27 -6.45 13.95
CA PHE A 105 -9.27 -7.21 13.22
C PHE A 105 -8.23 -6.31 12.57
N PHE A 106 -8.65 -5.20 11.98
CA PHE A 106 -7.72 -4.24 11.37
C PHE A 106 -6.75 -3.70 12.43
N ASN A 107 -7.24 -3.32 13.58
CA ASN A 107 -6.39 -2.85 14.68
C ASN A 107 -5.41 -3.93 15.15
N TYR A 108 -5.83 -5.18 15.20
CA TYR A 108 -4.94 -6.29 15.51
C TYR A 108 -3.86 -6.45 14.44
N ALA A 109 -4.23 -6.39 13.17
CA ALA A 109 -3.29 -6.52 12.06
C ALA A 109 -2.22 -5.41 12.09
N VAL A 110 -2.62 -4.18 12.35
CA VAL A 110 -1.69 -3.06 12.50
C VAL A 110 -0.73 -3.29 13.67
N LYS A 111 -1.22 -3.83 14.77
CA LYS A 111 -0.40 -4.09 15.96
C LYS A 111 0.70 -5.12 15.72
N VAL A 112 0.50 -6.10 14.85
CA VAL A 112 1.47 -7.18 14.60
C VAL A 112 2.42 -6.90 13.44
N ILE A 113 2.23 -5.79 12.74
CA ILE A 113 3.17 -5.32 11.74
C ILE A 113 4.41 -4.74 12.45
#